data_16fdfd4d3f6a4be1aa5190091d00f5ed
#
_entry.id   16fdfd4d3f6a4be1aa5190091d00f5ed
#
_cell.length_a   1.000
_cell.length_b   1.000
_cell.length_c   1.000
_cell.angle_alpha   90.00
_cell.angle_beta   90.00
_cell.angle_gamma   90.00
#
_symmetry.space_group_name_H-M   'P 1'
#
loop_
_entity.id
_entity.type
_entity.pdbx_description
1 polymer ?
#
loop_
_entity_poly.entity_id
_entity_poly.type
_entity_poly.pdbx_seq_one_letter_code
_entity_poly.pdbx_strand_id
1 'polypeptide(L)'
;MGIVGDVCRKTTALTAEQIEALEVVADGLQIAADLAHAQVTVYARAREAAFLVIIAQAKPHTSFIQYRPNLLGTTVSATEEPLIWRTITTGEHISGEREWALGMEVLAMQTFPVADAAGQTVAAVSFESGIEDDAAGDHSILIETAFQFLTSARVAAGTVYRPLSAREGIIILDDRGRVVYANTAAASIYKLFGVGRIIGRRVYDRQVNLRLALKAASTRQPQESELEIGNVILAQRAIPIVRGGQTVRTVMIVADITEVKKKEKELLIKSAVIQEIHHRVKNNLQTIASLLRLQARRTPSAEVKAALRESVNRILSISVVHEFLSQQDAEFIDVSEVAKNILDLVIENMLEPDFNVQTVFNGQRMVLPSDKAISLALAINELIQNSIEHGFVGRREGVIGVEILALKDIYQIDIWDNGIGLPPDFGQKESNSLGLQIIRTLVENDLGGTFRLHSRNGTRASIIVPCSTEGG
;
A
#
# COMPACT_ATOMS: atom_id res chain seq x y z
N MET A 1 13.59 17.92 -15.02
CA MET A 1 13.01 18.60 -16.22
C MET A 1 11.77 17.85 -16.61
N GLY A 2 10.61 18.52 -16.59
CA GLY A 2 9.32 17.90 -16.85
C GLY A 2 9.08 17.66 -18.35
N ILE A 3 8.24 16.70 -18.67
CA ILE A 3 7.82 16.38 -20.05
C ILE A 3 7.27 17.63 -20.76
N VAL A 4 6.55 18.48 -20.04
CA VAL A 4 5.97 19.75 -20.55
C VAL A 4 7.05 20.71 -21.03
N GLY A 5 8.13 20.91 -20.23
CA GLY A 5 9.23 21.76 -20.62
C GLY A 5 9.95 21.27 -21.88
N ASP A 6 10.09 19.96 -22.07
CA ASP A 6 10.71 19.38 -23.27
C ASP A 6 9.83 19.58 -24.52
N VAL A 7 8.52 19.42 -24.39
CA VAL A 7 7.57 19.70 -25.49
C VAL A 7 7.62 21.17 -25.85
N CYS A 8 7.52 22.09 -24.87
CA CYS A 8 7.55 23.53 -25.11
C CYS A 8 8.83 23.99 -25.82
N ARG A 9 10.00 23.54 -25.35
CA ARG A 9 11.29 23.90 -25.98
C ARG A 9 11.41 23.46 -27.44
N LYS A 10 10.86 22.30 -27.77
CA LYS A 10 10.92 21.74 -29.13
C LYS A 10 9.93 22.40 -30.09
N THR A 11 8.73 22.71 -29.64
CA THR A 11 7.59 23.03 -30.51
C THR A 11 7.11 24.48 -30.43
N THR A 12 7.50 25.25 -29.40
CA THR A 12 7.02 26.62 -29.18
C THR A 12 8.18 27.64 -29.21
N ALA A 13 7.83 28.94 -29.27
CA ALA A 13 8.76 30.04 -29.15
C ALA A 13 8.75 30.68 -27.74
N LEU A 14 8.24 29.98 -26.73
CA LEU A 14 8.12 30.46 -25.34
C LEU A 14 9.50 30.64 -24.69
N THR A 15 9.60 31.64 -23.83
CA THR A 15 10.81 31.87 -23.02
C THR A 15 10.92 30.87 -21.87
N ALA A 16 12.10 30.75 -21.25
CA ALA A 16 12.31 29.84 -20.11
C ALA A 16 11.36 30.14 -18.94
N GLU A 17 11.12 31.42 -18.65
CA GLU A 17 10.19 31.86 -17.57
C GLU A 17 8.74 31.50 -17.89
N GLN A 18 8.31 31.65 -19.16
CA GLN A 18 6.97 31.26 -19.59
C GLN A 18 6.79 29.74 -19.52
N ILE A 19 7.81 28.97 -19.88
CA ILE A 19 7.79 27.50 -19.76
C ILE A 19 7.69 27.07 -18.30
N GLU A 20 8.45 27.68 -17.39
CA GLU A 20 8.37 27.39 -15.96
C GLU A 20 6.96 27.67 -15.40
N ALA A 21 6.36 28.79 -15.79
CA ALA A 21 4.96 29.09 -15.41
C ALA A 21 3.98 28.05 -15.91
N LEU A 22 4.16 27.51 -17.12
CA LEU A 22 3.30 26.47 -17.68
C LEU A 22 3.56 25.08 -17.06
N GLU A 23 4.78 24.79 -16.60
CA GLU A 23 5.05 23.59 -15.79
C GLU A 23 4.27 23.63 -14.47
N VAL A 24 4.18 24.82 -13.83
CA VAL A 24 3.36 25.00 -12.62
C VAL A 24 1.87 24.73 -12.89
N VAL A 25 1.34 25.21 -14.02
CA VAL A 25 -0.06 24.94 -14.43
C VAL A 25 -0.26 23.44 -14.64
N ALA A 26 0.69 22.79 -15.30
CA ALA A 26 0.62 21.36 -15.60
C ALA A 26 0.65 20.48 -14.34
N ASP A 27 1.40 20.84 -13.32
CA ASP A 27 1.47 20.13 -12.04
C ASP A 27 0.11 20.09 -11.31
N GLY A 28 -0.73 21.11 -11.51
CA GLY A 28 -2.07 21.19 -10.93
C GLY A 28 -3.19 20.57 -11.78
N LEU A 29 -2.87 20.10 -12.97
CA LEU A 29 -3.88 19.80 -13.99
C LEU A 29 -4.83 18.65 -13.58
N GLN A 30 -4.31 17.61 -12.92
CA GLN A 30 -5.12 16.48 -12.49
C GLN A 30 -6.13 16.87 -11.40
N ILE A 31 -5.73 17.73 -10.45
CA ILE A 31 -6.62 18.24 -9.41
C ILE A 31 -7.72 19.09 -10.06
N ALA A 32 -7.36 19.93 -11.02
CA ALA A 32 -8.31 20.76 -11.73
C ALA A 32 -9.31 19.92 -12.55
N ALA A 33 -8.85 18.86 -13.19
CA ALA A 33 -9.72 17.95 -13.93
C ALA A 33 -10.72 17.24 -13.02
N ASP A 34 -10.25 16.70 -11.89
CA ASP A 34 -11.11 16.02 -10.92
C ASP A 34 -12.10 16.99 -10.26
N LEU A 35 -11.68 18.21 -9.95
CA LEU A 35 -12.54 19.26 -9.35
C LEU A 35 -13.61 19.73 -10.33
N ALA A 36 -13.23 19.93 -11.60
CA ALA A 36 -14.14 20.40 -12.64
C ALA A 36 -15.01 19.29 -13.25
N HIS A 37 -14.75 18.00 -12.92
CA HIS A 37 -15.36 16.86 -13.61
C HIS A 37 -15.23 16.97 -15.14
N ALA A 38 -14.13 17.53 -15.63
CA ALA A 38 -13.89 17.87 -17.02
C ALA A 38 -12.50 17.41 -17.46
N GLN A 39 -12.35 17.04 -18.74
CA GLN A 39 -11.03 16.92 -19.33
C GLN A 39 -10.41 18.31 -19.43
N VAL A 40 -9.18 18.44 -18.95
CA VAL A 40 -8.42 19.70 -18.98
C VAL A 40 -7.25 19.55 -19.94
N THR A 41 -7.15 20.46 -20.89
CA THR A 41 -6.07 20.46 -21.89
C THR A 41 -5.43 21.86 -21.97
N VAL A 42 -4.11 21.91 -21.99
CA VAL A 42 -3.35 23.16 -22.13
C VAL A 42 -2.75 23.25 -23.53
N TYR A 43 -3.03 24.35 -24.21
CA TYR A 43 -2.57 24.64 -25.55
C TYR A 43 -1.65 25.85 -25.54
N ALA A 44 -0.56 25.80 -26.32
CA ALA A 44 0.30 26.93 -26.60
C ALA A 44 0.43 27.16 -28.11
N ARG A 45 0.86 28.37 -28.53
CA ARG A 45 1.16 28.60 -29.93
C ARG A 45 2.39 27.82 -30.37
N ALA A 46 2.28 27.09 -31.48
CA ALA A 46 3.43 26.44 -32.09
C ALA A 46 4.35 27.50 -32.75
N ARG A 47 5.60 27.11 -33.05
CA ARG A 47 6.51 27.96 -33.86
C ARG A 47 6.00 28.19 -35.26
N GLU A 48 5.27 27.23 -35.78
CA GLU A 48 4.63 27.32 -37.10
C GLU A 48 3.36 28.16 -36.97
N ALA A 49 3.19 29.13 -37.88
CA ALA A 49 2.05 30.02 -37.87
C ALA A 49 0.73 29.28 -38.07
N ALA A 50 -0.30 29.70 -37.36
CA ALA A 50 -1.64 29.11 -37.35
C ALA A 50 -1.76 27.67 -36.81
N PHE A 51 -0.75 27.20 -36.05
CA PHE A 51 -0.81 25.93 -35.33
C PHE A 51 -0.73 26.14 -33.80
N LEU A 52 -1.38 25.22 -33.12
CA LEU A 52 -1.34 25.08 -31.65
C LEU A 52 -0.67 23.76 -31.31
N VAL A 53 -0.05 23.67 -30.14
CA VAL A 53 0.50 22.43 -29.60
C VAL A 53 -0.13 22.14 -28.26
N ILE A 54 -0.49 20.86 -28.03
CA ILE A 54 -0.99 20.37 -26.74
C ILE A 54 0.21 20.09 -25.85
N ILE A 55 0.37 20.91 -24.79
CA ILE A 55 1.53 20.85 -23.90
C ILE A 55 1.25 20.08 -22.60
N ALA A 56 -0.01 19.96 -22.20
CA ALA A 56 -0.44 19.15 -21.04
C ALA A 56 -1.90 18.75 -21.18
N GLN A 57 -2.27 17.59 -20.64
CA GLN A 57 -3.64 17.08 -20.65
C GLN A 57 -3.89 16.20 -19.42
N ALA A 58 -5.08 16.33 -18.81
CA ALA A 58 -5.53 15.48 -17.73
C ALA A 58 -7.01 15.12 -17.90
N LYS A 59 -7.37 13.90 -17.48
CA LYS A 59 -8.75 13.40 -17.47
C LYS A 59 -9.24 13.28 -16.03
N PRO A 60 -10.52 13.60 -15.75
CA PRO A 60 -11.05 13.41 -14.42
C PRO A 60 -11.18 11.91 -14.07
N HIS A 61 -10.80 11.53 -12.84
CA HIS A 61 -11.06 10.19 -12.30
C HIS A 61 -12.53 10.02 -11.87
N THR A 62 -13.26 11.13 -11.79
CA THR A 62 -14.64 11.19 -11.28
C THR A 62 -15.71 11.12 -12.36
N SER A 63 -15.34 11.03 -13.63
CA SER A 63 -16.26 11.03 -14.77
C SER A 63 -16.22 9.70 -15.52
N PHE A 64 -17.39 9.26 -16.00
CA PHE A 64 -17.55 8.06 -16.84
C PHE A 64 -17.59 8.38 -18.33
N ILE A 65 -17.44 9.65 -18.71
CA ILE A 65 -17.47 10.10 -20.11
C ILE A 65 -16.20 9.64 -20.81
N GLN A 66 -16.32 9.20 -22.08
CA GLN A 66 -15.17 8.95 -22.93
C GLN A 66 -14.57 10.26 -23.40
N TYR A 67 -13.43 10.60 -22.86
CA TYR A 67 -12.66 11.76 -23.26
C TYR A 67 -11.63 11.40 -24.34
N ARG A 68 -11.08 12.44 -25.00
CA ARG A 68 -10.03 12.29 -26.00
C ARG A 68 -8.84 11.47 -25.45
N PRO A 69 -8.16 10.72 -26.34
CA PRO A 69 -6.90 10.08 -25.98
C PRO A 69 -5.85 11.11 -25.55
N ASN A 70 -4.76 10.66 -24.97
CA ASN A 70 -3.65 11.55 -24.65
C ASN A 70 -2.97 12.02 -25.94
N LEU A 71 -3.03 13.31 -26.20
CA LEU A 71 -2.51 13.98 -27.41
C LEU A 71 -1.31 14.90 -27.10
N LEU A 72 -0.62 14.65 -25.99
CA LEU A 72 0.54 15.44 -25.56
C LEU A 72 1.59 15.55 -26.68
N GLY A 73 2.03 16.77 -26.99
CA GLY A 73 2.99 17.08 -28.02
C GLY A 73 2.42 17.10 -29.46
N THR A 74 1.12 16.80 -29.64
CA THR A 74 0.48 16.88 -30.94
C THR A 74 0.22 18.34 -31.34
N THR A 75 0.45 18.67 -32.59
CA THR A 75 0.08 19.95 -33.19
C THR A 75 -1.29 19.85 -33.85
N VAL A 76 -2.12 20.88 -33.64
CA VAL A 76 -3.46 21.03 -34.21
C VAL A 76 -3.58 22.37 -34.89
N SER A 77 -4.35 22.45 -35.97
CA SER A 77 -4.49 23.72 -36.69
C SER A 77 -5.45 24.67 -35.95
N ALA A 78 -5.29 25.97 -36.16
CA ALA A 78 -6.21 26.99 -35.64
C ALA A 78 -7.66 26.81 -36.11
N THR A 79 -7.85 26.19 -37.29
CA THR A 79 -9.17 25.90 -37.84
C THR A 79 -9.84 24.68 -37.20
N GLU A 80 -9.07 23.75 -36.67
CA GLU A 80 -9.58 22.60 -35.89
C GLU A 80 -9.95 23.00 -34.47
N GLU A 81 -9.28 24.02 -33.91
CA GLU A 81 -9.48 24.51 -32.55
C GLU A 81 -9.79 26.00 -32.50
N PRO A 82 -10.89 26.45 -33.10
CA PRO A 82 -11.18 27.88 -33.28
C PRO A 82 -11.43 28.61 -31.92
N LEU A 83 -12.02 27.95 -30.93
CA LEU A 83 -12.25 28.56 -29.62
C LEU A 83 -10.93 28.79 -28.88
N ILE A 84 -10.01 27.81 -28.91
CA ILE A 84 -8.68 27.93 -28.31
C ILE A 84 -7.88 29.03 -29.00
N TRP A 85 -7.87 29.04 -30.33
CA TRP A 85 -7.17 30.04 -31.10
C TRP A 85 -7.64 31.46 -30.81
N ARG A 86 -8.97 31.62 -30.69
CA ARG A 86 -9.57 32.90 -30.35
C ARG A 86 -9.18 33.30 -28.92
N THR A 87 -9.26 32.39 -27.93
CA THR A 87 -8.85 32.67 -26.54
C THR A 87 -7.39 33.13 -26.44
N ILE A 88 -6.45 32.47 -27.15
CA ILE A 88 -5.04 32.87 -27.15
C ILE A 88 -4.84 34.22 -27.85
N THR A 89 -5.67 34.55 -28.86
CA THR A 89 -5.51 35.76 -29.64
C THR A 89 -6.13 37.00 -28.99
N THR A 90 -7.31 36.82 -28.38
CA THR A 90 -8.04 37.95 -27.73
C THR A 90 -7.67 38.09 -26.25
N GLY A 91 -7.16 37.06 -25.61
CA GLY A 91 -6.94 37.03 -24.17
C GLY A 91 -8.24 36.95 -23.35
N GLU A 92 -9.35 36.54 -23.95
CA GLU A 92 -10.66 36.48 -23.31
C GLU A 92 -11.07 35.03 -23.03
N HIS A 93 -11.88 34.85 -21.98
CA HIS A 93 -12.59 33.58 -21.72
C HIS A 93 -13.68 33.40 -22.79
N ILE A 94 -13.71 32.18 -23.36
CA ILE A 94 -14.69 31.84 -24.41
C ILE A 94 -15.38 30.53 -24.03
N SER A 95 -16.68 30.50 -24.17
CA SER A 95 -17.51 29.30 -24.00
C SER A 95 -18.11 28.89 -25.34
N GLY A 96 -18.26 27.60 -25.53
CA GLY A 96 -18.85 27.02 -26.74
C GLY A 96 -19.07 25.54 -26.58
N GLU A 97 -19.47 24.94 -27.66
CA GLU A 97 -19.67 23.50 -27.75
C GLU A 97 -18.68 22.89 -28.71
N ARG A 98 -18.36 21.63 -28.48
CA ARG A 98 -17.48 20.86 -29.32
C ARG A 98 -18.10 19.51 -29.64
N GLU A 99 -18.18 19.19 -30.93
CA GLU A 99 -18.57 17.86 -31.35
C GLU A 99 -17.42 16.88 -31.12
N TRP A 100 -17.77 15.72 -30.52
CA TRP A 100 -16.88 14.64 -30.22
C TRP A 100 -17.38 13.35 -30.87
N ALA A 101 -16.47 12.52 -31.41
CA ALA A 101 -16.78 11.21 -31.96
C ALA A 101 -17.83 11.20 -33.11
N LEU A 102 -17.58 11.92 -34.20
CA LEU A 102 -18.39 11.89 -35.44
C LEU A 102 -19.89 12.20 -35.22
N GLY A 103 -20.18 13.21 -34.40
CA GLY A 103 -21.54 13.70 -34.15
C GLY A 103 -22.38 12.87 -33.18
N MET A 104 -21.77 11.98 -32.39
CA MET A 104 -22.50 11.20 -31.38
C MET A 104 -22.60 11.88 -30.04
N GLU A 105 -21.64 12.72 -29.65
CA GLU A 105 -21.64 13.43 -28.39
C GLU A 105 -21.18 14.88 -28.58
N VAL A 106 -21.86 15.80 -27.91
CA VAL A 106 -21.47 17.21 -27.86
C VAL A 106 -20.98 17.49 -26.44
N LEU A 107 -19.77 18.03 -26.31
CA LEU A 107 -19.20 18.45 -25.04
C LEU A 107 -19.26 19.97 -24.92
N ALA A 108 -19.66 20.44 -23.73
CA ALA A 108 -19.50 21.84 -23.37
C ALA A 108 -18.00 22.12 -23.20
N MET A 109 -17.53 23.23 -23.78
CA MET A 109 -16.14 23.65 -23.74
C MET A 109 -16.03 25.07 -23.20
N GLN A 110 -15.20 25.26 -22.18
CA GLN A 110 -14.80 26.56 -21.68
C GLN A 110 -13.29 26.71 -21.79
N THR A 111 -12.86 27.86 -22.31
CA THR A 111 -11.45 28.13 -22.58
C THR A 111 -11.01 29.41 -21.89
N PHE A 112 -9.90 29.35 -21.17
CA PHE A 112 -9.37 30.45 -20.37
C PHE A 112 -7.95 30.79 -20.80
N PRO A 113 -7.59 32.09 -20.93
CA PRO A 113 -6.23 32.50 -21.24
C PRO A 113 -5.32 32.35 -20.03
N VAL A 114 -4.11 31.85 -20.28
CA VAL A 114 -3.00 31.87 -19.31
C VAL A 114 -2.04 32.98 -19.73
N ALA A 115 -1.92 33.99 -18.87
CA ALA A 115 -1.03 35.12 -19.12
C ALA A 115 0.28 34.96 -18.32
N ASP A 116 1.36 35.50 -18.87
CA ASP A 116 2.63 35.65 -18.16
C ASP A 116 2.62 36.87 -17.20
N ALA A 117 3.75 37.10 -16.53
CA ALA A 117 3.91 38.21 -15.61
C ALA A 117 3.72 39.60 -16.26
N ALA A 118 3.91 39.72 -17.58
CA ALA A 118 3.67 40.97 -18.35
C ALA A 118 2.23 41.10 -18.81
N GLY A 119 1.34 40.12 -18.51
CA GLY A 119 -0.06 40.15 -18.93
C GLY A 119 -0.28 39.65 -20.37
N GLN A 120 0.74 39.13 -21.03
CA GLN A 120 0.62 38.57 -22.38
C GLN A 120 0.10 37.13 -22.30
N THR A 121 -0.92 36.79 -23.13
CA THR A 121 -1.43 35.43 -23.20
C THR A 121 -0.43 34.52 -23.89
N VAL A 122 0.08 33.52 -23.16
CA VAL A 122 1.09 32.56 -23.59
C VAL A 122 0.51 31.17 -23.90
N ALA A 123 -0.65 30.86 -23.29
CA ALA A 123 -1.34 29.58 -23.45
C ALA A 123 -2.84 29.74 -23.24
N ALA A 124 -3.62 28.72 -23.55
CA ALA A 124 -5.01 28.58 -23.15
C ALA A 124 -5.25 27.24 -22.48
N VAL A 125 -6.11 27.21 -21.47
CA VAL A 125 -6.60 25.99 -20.82
C VAL A 125 -8.03 25.76 -21.26
N SER A 126 -8.35 24.59 -21.82
CA SER A 126 -9.72 24.15 -22.07
C SER A 126 -10.21 23.22 -20.99
N PHE A 127 -11.49 23.34 -20.66
CA PHE A 127 -12.27 22.41 -19.86
C PHE A 127 -13.37 21.84 -20.75
N GLU A 128 -13.37 20.53 -20.93
CA GLU A 128 -14.33 19.82 -21.78
C GLU A 128 -15.15 18.87 -20.88
N SER A 129 -16.48 19.04 -20.84
CA SER A 129 -17.38 18.27 -19.98
C SER A 129 -18.63 17.85 -20.74
N GLY A 130 -19.32 16.80 -20.29
CA GLY A 130 -20.63 16.44 -20.81
C GLY A 130 -21.65 17.53 -20.50
N ILE A 131 -22.59 17.72 -21.41
CA ILE A 131 -23.70 18.67 -21.20
C ILE A 131 -24.74 17.96 -20.33
N GLU A 132 -24.84 18.35 -19.04
CA GLU A 132 -25.96 18.02 -18.18
C GLU A 132 -26.78 19.31 -18.01
N ASP A 133 -27.98 19.34 -18.58
CA ASP A 133 -28.85 20.54 -18.70
C ASP A 133 -29.27 21.15 -17.36
N ASP A 134 -29.34 20.37 -16.26
CA ASP A 134 -29.87 20.84 -14.97
C ASP A 134 -28.85 21.50 -14.03
N ALA A 135 -27.56 21.47 -14.34
CA ALA A 135 -26.49 21.91 -13.44
C ALA A 135 -25.57 23.02 -14.02
N ALA A 136 -25.96 23.69 -15.09
CA ALA A 136 -25.10 24.62 -15.82
C ALA A 136 -24.48 25.73 -14.94
N GLY A 137 -25.21 26.23 -13.95
CA GLY A 137 -24.69 27.23 -13.01
C GLY A 137 -23.69 26.68 -12.00
N ASP A 138 -23.94 25.50 -11.48
CA ASP A 138 -23.09 24.83 -10.50
C ASP A 138 -21.79 24.33 -11.14
N HIS A 139 -21.86 23.84 -12.39
CA HIS A 139 -20.69 23.38 -13.15
C HIS A 139 -19.74 24.53 -13.51
N SER A 140 -20.28 25.70 -13.84
CA SER A 140 -19.47 26.90 -14.09
C SER A 140 -18.64 27.31 -12.89
N ILE A 141 -19.17 27.18 -11.67
CA ILE A 141 -18.44 27.47 -10.42
C ILE A 141 -17.25 26.50 -10.25
N LEU A 142 -17.44 25.24 -10.57
CA LEU A 142 -16.38 24.23 -10.50
C LEU A 142 -15.25 24.52 -11.48
N ILE A 143 -15.58 24.77 -12.75
CA ILE A 143 -14.60 25.09 -13.80
C ILE A 143 -13.84 26.38 -13.45
N GLU A 144 -14.54 27.43 -13.05
CA GLU A 144 -13.90 28.69 -12.66
C GLU A 144 -12.97 28.48 -11.45
N THR A 145 -13.39 27.71 -10.45
CA THR A 145 -12.57 27.38 -9.28
C THR A 145 -11.34 26.57 -9.68
N ALA A 146 -11.48 25.59 -10.56
CA ALA A 146 -10.39 24.77 -11.08
C ALA A 146 -9.38 25.63 -11.86
N PHE A 147 -9.85 26.56 -12.70
CA PHE A 147 -8.96 27.49 -13.39
C PHE A 147 -8.26 28.46 -12.44
N GLN A 148 -8.95 28.99 -11.44
CA GLN A 148 -8.34 29.81 -10.40
C GLN A 148 -7.28 29.04 -9.62
N PHE A 149 -7.50 27.74 -9.37
CA PHE A 149 -6.51 26.87 -8.73
C PHE A 149 -5.25 26.71 -9.60
N LEU A 150 -5.39 26.46 -10.92
CA LEU A 150 -4.27 26.32 -11.84
C LEU A 150 -3.40 27.59 -11.95
N THR A 151 -4.03 28.75 -11.82
CA THR A 151 -3.36 30.07 -11.94
C THR A 151 -3.02 30.70 -10.57
N SER A 152 -3.24 29.99 -9.47
CA SER A 152 -2.87 30.42 -8.13
C SER A 152 -1.38 30.31 -7.89
N ALA A 153 -0.86 31.11 -6.94
CA ALA A 153 0.51 30.92 -6.47
C ALA A 153 0.69 29.49 -5.90
N ARG A 154 1.85 28.86 -6.17
CA ARG A 154 2.14 27.50 -5.70
C ARG A 154 1.75 27.34 -4.23
N VAL A 155 0.77 26.53 -3.98
CA VAL A 155 0.59 25.89 -2.68
C VAL A 155 1.77 24.93 -2.51
N ALA A 156 2.53 25.11 -1.42
CA ALA A 156 3.79 24.42 -1.18
C ALA A 156 3.74 22.92 -1.58
N ALA A 157 4.76 22.48 -2.27
CA ALA A 157 4.91 21.15 -2.90
C ALA A 157 4.94 19.95 -1.94
N GLY A 158 4.20 19.97 -0.86
CA GLY A 158 4.08 18.90 0.14
C GLY A 158 2.67 18.32 0.26
N THR A 159 1.69 18.88 -0.46
CA THR A 159 0.33 18.37 -0.43
C THR A 159 0.26 17.15 -1.34
N VAL A 160 0.34 15.96 -0.77
CA VAL A 160 0.17 14.72 -1.53
C VAL A 160 -1.23 14.75 -2.13
N TYR A 161 -1.29 14.92 -3.45
CA TYR A 161 -2.54 14.82 -4.19
C TYR A 161 -3.07 13.39 -4.06
N ARG A 162 -4.31 13.27 -3.60
CA ARG A 162 -5.06 12.02 -3.66
C ARG A 162 -6.18 12.20 -4.68
N PRO A 163 -6.35 11.28 -5.63
CA PRO A 163 -7.46 11.31 -6.58
C PRO A 163 -8.79 11.46 -5.86
N LEU A 164 -9.66 12.35 -6.35
CA LEU A 164 -11.01 12.51 -5.80
C LEU A 164 -11.86 11.30 -6.20
N SER A 165 -12.63 10.78 -5.25
CA SER A 165 -13.61 9.75 -5.53
C SER A 165 -15.02 10.36 -5.64
N ALA A 166 -15.91 9.68 -6.38
CA ALA A 166 -17.30 10.11 -6.50
C ALA A 166 -18.08 10.14 -5.15
N ARG A 167 -17.50 9.56 -4.10
CA ARG A 167 -18.10 9.52 -2.74
C ARG A 167 -17.64 10.69 -1.87
N GLU A 168 -16.66 11.47 -2.32
CA GLU A 168 -16.15 12.60 -1.54
C GLU A 168 -17.03 13.84 -1.73
N GLY A 169 -17.33 14.47 -0.62
CA GLY A 169 -18.04 15.75 -0.59
C GLY A 169 -17.10 16.88 -0.98
N ILE A 170 -17.47 17.67 -1.99
CA ILE A 170 -16.76 18.88 -2.39
C ILE A 170 -17.59 20.07 -1.97
N ILE A 171 -16.98 21.02 -1.25
CA ILE A 171 -17.59 22.28 -0.83
C ILE A 171 -16.66 23.41 -1.27
N ILE A 172 -17.20 24.43 -1.91
CA ILE A 172 -16.44 25.63 -2.28
C ILE A 172 -16.97 26.82 -1.50
N LEU A 173 -16.03 27.54 -0.88
CA LEU A 173 -16.32 28.78 -0.16
C LEU A 173 -15.74 29.96 -0.95
N ASP A 174 -16.48 31.09 -0.93
CA ASP A 174 -16.01 32.37 -1.45
C ASP A 174 -14.99 33.07 -0.50
N ASP A 175 -14.52 34.24 -0.89
CA ASP A 175 -13.58 35.07 -0.14
C ASP A 175 -14.17 35.57 1.22
N ARG A 176 -15.50 35.54 1.35
CA ARG A 176 -16.24 35.94 2.58
C ARG A 176 -16.54 34.73 3.47
N GLY A 177 -16.07 33.53 3.11
CA GLY A 177 -16.31 32.29 3.84
C GLY A 177 -17.76 31.81 3.76
N ARG A 178 -18.48 32.12 2.67
CA ARG A 178 -19.82 31.58 2.38
C ARG A 178 -19.69 30.40 1.43
N VAL A 179 -20.44 29.35 1.68
CA VAL A 179 -20.54 28.20 0.79
C VAL A 179 -21.28 28.58 -0.48
N VAL A 180 -20.59 28.58 -1.61
CA VAL A 180 -21.14 28.88 -2.94
C VAL A 180 -21.47 27.61 -3.73
N TYR A 181 -20.83 26.50 -3.40
CA TYR A 181 -21.09 25.19 -4.03
C TYR A 181 -20.94 24.06 -3.02
N ALA A 182 -21.74 23.03 -3.19
CA ALA A 182 -21.61 21.74 -2.50
C ALA A 182 -22.20 20.64 -3.38
N ASN A 183 -21.41 19.59 -3.66
CA ASN A 183 -21.90 18.45 -4.42
C ASN A 183 -22.88 17.59 -3.59
N THR A 184 -23.53 16.63 -4.24
CA THR A 184 -24.51 15.73 -3.63
C THR A 184 -23.92 14.92 -2.47
N ALA A 185 -22.66 14.50 -2.57
CA ALA A 185 -21.98 13.75 -1.51
C ALA A 185 -21.79 14.63 -0.26
N ALA A 186 -21.34 15.89 -0.42
CA ALA A 186 -21.25 16.84 0.69
C ALA A 186 -22.62 17.10 1.32
N ALA A 187 -23.63 17.35 0.50
CA ALA A 187 -25.00 17.56 1.00
C ALA A 187 -25.51 16.35 1.80
N SER A 188 -25.24 15.13 1.32
CA SER A 188 -25.62 13.89 2.01
C SER A 188 -24.90 13.71 3.34
N ILE A 189 -23.58 13.95 3.39
CA ILE A 189 -22.79 13.88 4.63
C ILE A 189 -23.35 14.87 5.67
N TYR A 190 -23.55 16.14 5.28
CA TYR A 190 -24.01 17.17 6.22
C TYR A 190 -25.49 16.99 6.62
N LYS A 191 -26.29 16.33 5.79
CA LYS A 191 -27.67 15.96 6.15
C LYS A 191 -27.72 14.99 7.34
N LEU A 192 -26.73 14.12 7.50
CA LEU A 192 -26.61 13.23 8.68
C LEU A 192 -26.45 14.02 9.98
N PHE A 193 -25.91 15.23 9.90
CA PHE A 193 -25.74 16.15 11.05
C PHE A 193 -26.89 17.14 11.21
N GLY A 194 -28.00 16.93 10.52
CA GLY A 194 -29.19 17.80 10.60
C GLY A 194 -29.08 19.10 9.81
N VAL A 195 -28.10 19.23 8.93
CA VAL A 195 -27.96 20.38 8.05
C VAL A 195 -28.80 20.18 6.79
N GLY A 196 -29.93 20.87 6.68
CA GLY A 196 -30.84 20.69 5.53
C GLY A 196 -30.26 21.25 4.23
N ARG A 197 -29.72 22.47 4.25
CA ARG A 197 -29.09 23.12 3.09
C ARG A 197 -27.76 23.73 3.51
N ILE A 198 -26.67 23.30 2.86
CA ILE A 198 -25.32 23.77 3.15
C ILE A 198 -24.96 25.02 2.32
N ILE A 199 -25.46 25.14 1.08
CA ILE A 199 -25.20 26.28 0.20
C ILE A 199 -25.75 27.56 0.83
N GLY A 200 -24.96 28.63 0.82
CA GLY A 200 -25.26 29.93 1.45
C GLY A 200 -24.89 30.01 2.93
N ARG A 201 -24.55 28.89 3.60
CA ARG A 201 -24.06 28.90 4.99
C ARG A 201 -22.69 29.55 5.09
N ARG A 202 -22.38 30.08 6.26
CA ARG A 202 -21.08 30.72 6.53
C ARG A 202 -20.15 29.77 7.28
N VAL A 203 -18.86 29.93 7.10
CA VAL A 203 -17.79 29.16 7.75
C VAL A 203 -17.90 29.18 9.29
N TYR A 204 -18.49 30.20 9.88
CA TYR A 204 -18.72 30.33 11.32
C TYR A 204 -20.00 29.67 11.83
N ASP A 205 -20.80 29.08 10.95
CA ASP A 205 -22.02 28.39 11.36
C ASP A 205 -21.64 27.11 12.12
N ARG A 206 -22.05 27.03 13.39
CA ARG A 206 -21.72 25.92 14.29
C ARG A 206 -22.26 24.57 13.82
N GLN A 207 -23.37 24.58 13.07
CA GLN A 207 -23.97 23.36 12.56
C GLN A 207 -23.16 22.72 11.42
N VAL A 208 -22.41 23.52 10.65
CA VAL A 208 -21.66 23.05 9.47
C VAL A 208 -20.22 22.72 9.81
N ASN A 209 -19.66 23.30 10.87
CA ASN A 209 -18.28 23.07 11.35
C ASN A 209 -17.21 23.14 10.25
N LEU A 210 -17.15 24.24 9.51
CA LEU A 210 -16.16 24.49 8.45
C LEU A 210 -14.88 25.19 8.98
N ARG A 211 -14.52 25.00 10.25
CA ARG A 211 -13.36 25.66 10.88
C ARG A 211 -12.04 25.38 10.16
N LEU A 212 -11.91 24.19 9.56
CA LEU A 212 -10.72 23.84 8.81
C LEU A 212 -10.55 24.72 7.57
N ALA A 213 -11.65 25.03 6.86
CA ALA A 213 -11.62 25.95 5.74
C ALA A 213 -11.22 27.37 6.15
N LEU A 214 -11.69 27.84 7.31
CA LEU A 214 -11.28 29.14 7.86
C LEU A 214 -9.77 29.16 8.19
N LYS A 215 -9.26 28.09 8.81
CA LYS A 215 -7.85 27.96 9.13
C LYS A 215 -7.01 27.96 7.85
N ALA A 216 -7.40 27.19 6.83
CA ALA A 216 -6.72 27.17 5.54
C ALA A 216 -6.71 28.54 4.86
N ALA A 217 -7.87 29.24 4.84
CA ALA A 217 -7.99 30.57 4.27
C ALA A 217 -7.10 31.60 4.98
N SER A 218 -7.02 31.56 6.31
CA SER A 218 -6.22 32.50 7.11
C SER A 218 -4.73 32.23 7.02
N THR A 219 -4.31 30.96 7.03
CA THR A 219 -2.91 30.58 6.93
C THR A 219 -2.40 30.57 5.49
N ARG A 220 -3.32 30.60 4.51
CA ARG A 220 -3.03 30.47 3.08
C ARG A 220 -2.27 29.18 2.73
N GLN A 221 -2.49 28.13 3.51
CA GLN A 221 -1.88 26.83 3.34
C GLN A 221 -2.94 25.74 3.44
N PRO A 222 -2.79 24.62 2.72
CA PRO A 222 -3.66 23.48 2.86
C PRO A 222 -3.66 22.98 4.29
N GLN A 223 -4.82 22.53 4.75
CA GLN A 223 -5.03 21.96 6.08
C GLN A 223 -5.77 20.64 5.95
N GLU A 224 -5.37 19.66 6.75
CA GLU A 224 -6.03 18.37 6.87
C GLU A 224 -6.36 18.08 8.33
N SER A 225 -7.49 17.42 8.57
CA SER A 225 -7.86 16.93 9.91
C SER A 225 -8.91 15.84 9.82
N GLU A 226 -8.94 14.99 10.84
CA GLU A 226 -10.06 14.10 11.10
C GLU A 226 -11.00 14.79 12.10
N LEU A 227 -12.29 14.66 11.88
CA LEU A 227 -13.33 15.24 12.73
C LEU A 227 -14.29 14.12 13.13
N GLU A 228 -14.39 13.87 14.43
CA GLU A 228 -15.33 12.90 14.99
C GLU A 228 -16.59 13.64 15.49
N ILE A 229 -17.76 13.24 14.97
CA ILE A 229 -19.06 13.77 15.35
C ILE A 229 -19.97 12.60 15.68
N GLY A 230 -20.18 12.32 16.96
CA GLY A 230 -20.93 11.16 17.41
C GLY A 230 -20.28 9.85 16.94
N ASN A 231 -20.96 9.09 16.09
CA ASN A 231 -20.45 7.83 15.56
C ASN A 231 -19.85 7.94 14.14
N VAL A 232 -19.72 9.16 13.61
CA VAL A 232 -19.21 9.41 12.25
C VAL A 232 -17.83 10.05 12.33
N ILE A 233 -16.88 9.54 11.56
CA ILE A 233 -15.53 10.07 11.44
C ILE A 233 -15.37 10.63 10.03
N LEU A 234 -15.14 11.94 9.94
CA LEU A 234 -14.92 12.63 8.68
C LEU A 234 -13.44 12.95 8.50
N ALA A 235 -12.85 12.54 7.38
CA ALA A 235 -11.60 13.11 6.90
C ALA A 235 -11.94 14.42 6.17
N GLN A 236 -11.24 15.48 6.52
CA GLN A 236 -11.44 16.82 5.96
C GLN A 236 -10.12 17.35 5.41
N ARG A 237 -10.15 17.93 4.22
CA ARG A 237 -9.05 18.66 3.60
C ARG A 237 -9.55 19.99 3.10
N ALA A 238 -8.87 21.08 3.42
CA ALA A 238 -9.19 22.41 2.96
C ALA A 238 -8.00 22.99 2.19
N ILE A 239 -8.24 23.42 0.95
CA ILE A 239 -7.23 23.95 0.02
C ILE A 239 -7.60 25.40 -0.31
N PRO A 240 -6.83 26.40 0.16
CA PRO A 240 -7.06 27.79 -0.18
C PRO A 240 -6.53 28.11 -1.57
N ILE A 241 -7.28 28.83 -2.37
CA ILE A 241 -6.86 29.38 -3.66
C ILE A 241 -6.46 30.82 -3.42
N VAL A 242 -5.16 31.12 -3.63
CA VAL A 242 -4.57 32.41 -3.30
C VAL A 242 -4.19 33.16 -4.56
N ARG A 243 -4.69 34.38 -4.74
CA ARG A 243 -4.34 35.31 -5.83
C ARG A 243 -4.03 36.69 -5.26
N GLY A 244 -2.95 37.31 -5.72
CA GLY A 244 -2.55 38.65 -5.20
C GLY A 244 -2.33 38.69 -3.69
N GLY A 245 -1.92 37.57 -3.07
CA GLY A 245 -1.70 37.47 -1.64
C GLY A 245 -2.98 37.37 -0.79
N GLN A 246 -4.16 37.20 -1.41
CA GLN A 246 -5.43 37.01 -0.72
C GLN A 246 -6.08 35.69 -1.11
N THR A 247 -6.79 35.04 -0.19
CA THR A 247 -7.58 33.86 -0.47
C THR A 247 -8.87 34.27 -1.18
N VAL A 248 -9.02 33.86 -2.44
CA VAL A 248 -10.20 34.17 -3.26
C VAL A 248 -11.28 33.12 -3.17
N ARG A 249 -10.87 31.86 -2.97
CA ARG A 249 -11.76 30.70 -2.72
C ARG A 249 -11.08 29.70 -1.79
N THR A 250 -11.87 28.83 -1.17
CA THR A 250 -11.37 27.68 -0.44
C THR A 250 -12.16 26.46 -0.87
N VAL A 251 -11.44 25.43 -1.35
CA VAL A 251 -12.02 24.12 -1.66
C VAL A 251 -11.88 23.24 -0.43
N MET A 252 -12.98 22.72 0.06
CA MET A 252 -13.00 21.75 1.15
C MET A 252 -13.51 20.40 0.65
N ILE A 253 -12.73 19.36 0.89
CA ILE A 253 -13.03 17.98 0.55
C ILE A 253 -13.36 17.26 1.86
N VAL A 254 -14.45 16.50 1.87
CA VAL A 254 -14.95 15.79 3.06
C VAL A 254 -15.26 14.36 2.67
N ALA A 255 -14.72 13.40 3.41
CA ALA A 255 -14.98 11.98 3.21
C ALA A 255 -15.44 11.33 4.52
N ASP A 256 -16.48 10.52 4.47
CA ASP A 256 -16.84 9.63 5.59
C ASP A 256 -15.90 8.41 5.60
N ILE A 257 -15.06 8.34 6.61
CA ILE A 257 -14.08 7.27 6.81
C ILE A 257 -14.45 6.34 7.98
N THR A 258 -15.69 6.41 8.46
CA THR A 258 -16.15 5.68 9.65
C THR A 258 -15.93 4.17 9.51
N GLU A 259 -16.35 3.58 8.39
CA GLU A 259 -16.19 2.14 8.15
C GLU A 259 -14.72 1.73 8.00
N VAL A 260 -13.89 2.59 7.38
CA VAL A 260 -12.44 2.35 7.26
C VAL A 260 -11.80 2.31 8.65
N LYS A 261 -12.10 3.30 9.49
CA LYS A 261 -11.57 3.38 10.87
C LYS A 261 -12.07 2.23 11.75
N LYS A 262 -13.32 1.79 11.59
CA LYS A 262 -13.82 0.61 12.29
C LYS A 262 -13.04 -0.65 11.91
N LYS A 263 -12.83 -0.89 10.61
CA LYS A 263 -12.05 -2.03 10.13
C LYS A 263 -10.60 -1.98 10.58
N GLU A 264 -9.95 -0.80 10.54
CA GLU A 264 -8.60 -0.63 11.08
C GLU A 264 -8.54 -1.02 12.56
N LYS A 265 -9.50 -0.54 13.36
CA LYS A 265 -9.60 -0.87 14.78
C LYS A 265 -9.85 -2.36 15.03
N GLU A 266 -10.74 -2.99 14.24
CA GLU A 266 -10.98 -4.43 14.32
C GLU A 266 -9.73 -5.25 13.99
N LEU A 267 -8.97 -4.85 12.98
CA LEU A 267 -7.71 -5.49 12.62
C LEU A 267 -6.68 -5.37 13.74
N LEU A 268 -6.53 -4.18 14.33
CA LEU A 268 -5.63 -3.96 15.47
C LEU A 268 -6.02 -4.83 16.68
N ILE A 269 -7.33 -4.95 16.97
CA ILE A 269 -7.80 -5.81 18.07
C ILE A 269 -7.51 -7.28 17.77
N LYS A 270 -7.75 -7.74 16.53
CA LYS A 270 -7.46 -9.11 16.12
C LYS A 270 -5.96 -9.42 16.26
N SER A 271 -5.09 -8.53 15.80
CA SER A 271 -3.64 -8.67 15.94
C SER A 271 -3.22 -8.77 17.41
N ALA A 272 -3.72 -7.87 18.27
CA ALA A 272 -3.43 -7.92 19.71
C ALA A 272 -3.91 -9.21 20.39
N VAL A 273 -5.07 -9.74 19.99
CA VAL A 273 -5.59 -11.02 20.52
C VAL A 273 -4.71 -12.19 20.07
N ILE A 274 -4.25 -12.20 18.82
CA ILE A 274 -3.35 -13.25 18.31
C ILE A 274 -2.03 -13.24 19.09
N GLN A 275 -1.43 -12.07 19.32
CA GLN A 275 -0.22 -11.94 20.13
C GLN A 275 -0.42 -12.47 21.57
N GLU A 276 -1.53 -12.11 22.21
CA GLU A 276 -1.86 -12.62 23.55
C GLU A 276 -2.01 -14.16 23.56
N ILE A 277 -2.63 -14.74 22.54
CA ILE A 277 -2.75 -16.20 22.40
C ILE A 277 -1.35 -16.83 22.32
N HIS A 278 -0.45 -16.30 21.50
CA HIS A 278 0.91 -16.79 21.39
C HIS A 278 1.67 -16.71 22.72
N HIS A 279 1.57 -15.60 23.44
CA HIS A 279 2.16 -15.44 24.75
C HIS A 279 1.63 -16.48 25.76
N ARG A 280 0.32 -16.75 25.73
CA ARG A 280 -0.30 -17.78 26.59
C ARG A 280 0.13 -19.18 26.24
N VAL A 281 0.23 -19.51 24.93
CA VAL A 281 0.74 -20.81 24.47
C VAL A 281 2.16 -21.03 24.98
N LYS A 282 3.06 -20.03 24.81
CA LYS A 282 4.43 -20.09 25.34
C LYS A 282 4.44 -20.34 26.85
N ASN A 283 3.67 -19.59 27.64
CA ASN A 283 3.61 -19.73 29.09
C ASN A 283 3.11 -21.11 29.51
N ASN A 284 2.11 -21.66 28.82
CA ASN A 284 1.59 -22.99 29.06
C ASN A 284 2.63 -24.07 28.77
N LEU A 285 3.34 -23.98 27.63
CA LEU A 285 4.42 -24.89 27.25
C LEU A 285 5.54 -24.87 28.30
N GLN A 286 5.97 -23.70 28.76
CA GLN A 286 6.98 -23.55 29.83
C GLN A 286 6.51 -24.18 31.15
N THR A 287 5.24 -24.03 31.49
CA THR A 287 4.65 -24.63 32.70
C THR A 287 4.66 -26.16 32.62
N ILE A 288 4.24 -26.72 31.45
CA ILE A 288 4.25 -28.18 31.21
C ILE A 288 5.69 -28.70 31.27
N ALA A 289 6.65 -28.03 30.63
CA ALA A 289 8.07 -28.40 30.69
C ALA A 289 8.59 -28.41 32.14
N SER A 290 8.20 -27.43 32.95
CA SER A 290 8.58 -27.37 34.38
C SER A 290 8.00 -28.51 35.20
N LEU A 291 6.74 -28.89 34.98
CA LEU A 291 6.10 -30.03 35.64
C LEU A 291 6.76 -31.34 35.26
N LEU A 292 7.06 -31.57 33.99
CA LEU A 292 7.78 -32.76 33.51
C LEU A 292 9.20 -32.84 34.09
N ARG A 293 9.92 -31.74 34.22
CA ARG A 293 11.22 -31.66 34.91
C ARG A 293 11.14 -32.08 36.37
N LEU A 294 10.09 -31.64 37.08
CA LEU A 294 9.85 -32.06 38.45
C LEU A 294 9.58 -33.57 38.55
N GLN A 295 8.80 -34.14 37.63
CA GLN A 295 8.55 -35.58 37.57
C GLN A 295 9.83 -36.37 37.26
N ALA A 296 10.64 -35.89 36.32
CA ALA A 296 11.92 -36.53 35.97
C ALA A 296 12.90 -36.54 37.14
N ARG A 297 12.87 -35.56 38.06
CA ARG A 297 13.69 -35.55 39.26
C ARG A 297 13.20 -36.56 40.32
N ARG A 298 11.90 -36.86 40.36
CA ARG A 298 11.29 -37.74 41.36
C ARG A 298 11.27 -39.22 40.96
N THR A 299 11.38 -39.53 39.67
CA THR A 299 11.33 -40.90 39.21
C THR A 299 12.65 -41.65 39.51
N PRO A 300 12.62 -42.90 40.01
CA PRO A 300 13.82 -43.69 40.20
C PRO A 300 14.33 -44.37 38.91
N SER A 301 13.44 -44.61 37.90
CA SER A 301 13.81 -45.29 36.65
C SER A 301 14.62 -44.36 35.75
N ALA A 302 15.82 -44.83 35.34
CA ALA A 302 16.68 -44.08 34.40
C ALA A 302 16.05 -43.94 33.03
N GLU A 303 15.33 -44.97 32.56
CA GLU A 303 14.64 -44.98 31.29
C GLU A 303 13.50 -43.96 31.25
N VAL A 304 12.63 -43.95 32.24
CA VAL A 304 11.54 -42.95 32.38
C VAL A 304 12.08 -41.52 32.51
N LYS A 305 13.20 -41.36 33.20
CA LYS A 305 13.88 -40.08 33.38
C LYS A 305 14.41 -39.55 32.03
N ALA A 306 14.97 -40.43 31.19
CA ALA A 306 15.43 -40.08 29.85
C ALA A 306 14.26 -39.68 28.96
N ALA A 307 13.18 -40.44 28.90
CA ALA A 307 11.96 -40.12 28.12
C ALA A 307 11.31 -38.81 28.53
N LEU A 308 11.25 -38.51 29.84
CA LEU A 308 10.73 -37.23 30.34
C LEU A 308 11.62 -36.03 29.95
N ARG A 309 12.98 -36.22 29.95
CA ARG A 309 13.90 -35.18 29.50
C ARG A 309 13.73 -34.88 28.01
N GLU A 310 13.63 -35.92 27.19
CA GLU A 310 13.36 -35.79 25.77
C GLU A 310 12.04 -35.01 25.54
N SER A 311 10.97 -35.38 26.22
CA SER A 311 9.69 -34.67 26.15
C SER A 311 9.81 -33.18 26.54
N VAL A 312 10.59 -32.87 27.58
CA VAL A 312 10.86 -31.47 27.99
C VAL A 312 11.59 -30.71 26.90
N ASN A 313 12.60 -31.28 26.28
CA ASN A 313 13.36 -30.65 25.23
C ASN A 313 12.47 -30.34 24.02
N ARG A 314 11.61 -31.28 23.60
CA ARG A 314 10.64 -31.04 22.52
C ARG A 314 9.67 -29.92 22.84
N ILE A 315 9.11 -29.86 24.04
CA ILE A 315 8.18 -28.79 24.44
C ILE A 315 8.88 -27.43 24.44
N LEU A 316 10.11 -27.34 24.89
CA LEU A 316 10.88 -26.10 24.87
C LEU A 316 11.19 -25.65 23.44
N SER A 317 11.53 -26.56 22.55
CA SER A 317 11.77 -26.27 21.15
C SER A 317 10.52 -25.74 20.45
N ILE A 318 9.35 -26.35 20.69
CA ILE A 318 8.06 -25.83 20.22
C ILE A 318 7.81 -24.40 20.74
N SER A 319 8.15 -24.15 22.01
CA SER A 319 7.98 -22.83 22.63
C SER A 319 8.83 -21.76 21.94
N VAL A 320 10.07 -22.09 21.53
CA VAL A 320 10.98 -21.18 20.81
C VAL A 320 10.45 -20.87 19.42
N VAL A 321 10.02 -21.90 18.68
CA VAL A 321 9.40 -21.71 17.35
C VAL A 321 8.17 -20.82 17.45
N HIS A 322 7.32 -21.06 18.44
CA HIS A 322 6.11 -20.27 18.67
C HIS A 322 6.42 -18.82 19.04
N GLU A 323 7.48 -18.56 19.80
CA GLU A 323 7.92 -17.20 20.13
C GLU A 323 8.40 -16.43 18.91
N PHE A 324 9.23 -17.07 18.10
CA PHE A 324 9.76 -16.45 16.90
C PHE A 324 8.64 -16.07 15.90
N LEU A 325 7.71 -16.99 15.68
CA LEU A 325 6.59 -16.79 14.75
C LEU A 325 5.58 -15.76 15.27
N SER A 326 5.44 -15.61 16.59
CA SER A 326 4.56 -14.61 17.21
C SER A 326 5.04 -13.17 17.05
N GLN A 327 6.32 -12.97 16.77
CA GLN A 327 6.90 -11.63 16.55
C GLN A 327 6.69 -11.11 15.12
N GLN A 328 6.32 -12.00 14.20
CA GLN A 328 5.99 -11.65 12.82
C GLN A 328 4.47 -11.68 12.65
N ASP A 329 3.81 -10.52 12.77
CA ASP A 329 2.36 -10.33 12.50
C ASP A 329 2.00 -10.51 11.00
N ALA A 330 2.70 -11.40 10.27
CA ALA A 330 2.59 -11.56 8.85
C ALA A 330 1.76 -12.79 8.49
N GLU A 331 0.82 -12.63 7.57
CA GLU A 331 0.08 -13.73 6.93
C GLU A 331 1.02 -14.71 6.21
N PHE A 332 2.19 -14.21 5.75
CA PHE A 332 3.24 -14.96 5.08
C PHE A 332 4.57 -14.79 5.80
N ILE A 333 5.27 -15.89 6.06
CA ILE A 333 6.51 -15.95 6.84
C ILE A 333 7.67 -16.41 5.95
N ASP A 334 8.82 -15.75 6.07
CA ASP A 334 10.07 -16.19 5.45
C ASP A 334 10.70 -17.34 6.27
N VAL A 335 10.46 -18.56 5.82
CA VAL A 335 10.94 -19.77 6.51
C VAL A 335 12.46 -19.90 6.47
N SER A 336 13.15 -19.27 5.52
CA SER A 336 14.62 -19.30 5.48
C SER A 336 15.24 -18.61 6.68
N GLU A 337 14.66 -17.50 7.11
CA GLU A 337 15.07 -16.77 8.30
C GLU A 337 14.71 -17.56 9.58
N VAL A 338 13.52 -18.17 9.62
CA VAL A 338 13.09 -19.04 10.73
C VAL A 338 14.04 -20.23 10.90
N ALA A 339 14.35 -20.93 9.81
CA ALA A 339 15.25 -22.11 9.84
C ALA A 339 16.65 -21.77 10.33
N LYS A 340 17.19 -20.62 9.92
CA LYS A 340 18.48 -20.12 10.41
C LYS A 340 18.46 -19.87 11.91
N ASN A 341 17.42 -19.17 12.40
CA ASN A 341 17.31 -18.86 13.82
C ASN A 341 17.08 -20.11 14.68
N ILE A 342 16.32 -21.10 14.18
CA ILE A 342 16.17 -22.40 14.86
C ILE A 342 17.52 -23.10 14.96
N LEU A 343 18.30 -23.15 13.88
CA LEU A 343 19.63 -23.78 13.87
C LEU A 343 20.53 -23.14 14.92
N ASP A 344 20.60 -21.83 14.98
CA ASP A 344 21.44 -21.09 15.93
C ASP A 344 20.97 -21.32 17.39
N LEU A 345 19.67 -21.23 17.67
CA LEU A 345 19.10 -21.41 19.01
C LEU A 345 19.20 -22.84 19.55
N VAL A 346 19.00 -23.85 18.70
CA VAL A 346 19.09 -25.25 19.13
C VAL A 346 20.53 -25.58 19.50
N ILE A 347 21.49 -25.10 18.73
CA ILE A 347 22.92 -25.27 18.99
C ILE A 347 23.31 -24.59 20.33
N GLU A 348 22.92 -23.34 20.54
CA GLU A 348 23.23 -22.61 21.78
C GLU A 348 22.66 -23.28 23.04
N ASN A 349 21.47 -23.92 22.94
CA ASN A 349 20.76 -24.44 24.11
C ASN A 349 21.00 -25.93 24.40
N MET A 350 21.42 -26.72 23.42
CA MET A 350 21.51 -28.19 23.56
C MET A 350 22.93 -28.73 23.67
N LEU A 351 23.94 -27.93 23.31
CA LEU A 351 25.33 -28.41 23.38
C LEU A 351 25.89 -28.34 24.80
N GLU A 352 26.61 -29.38 25.19
CA GLU A 352 27.45 -29.37 26.37
C GLU A 352 28.69 -28.47 26.14
N PRO A 353 29.25 -27.85 27.18
CA PRO A 353 30.39 -26.93 27.03
C PRO A 353 31.63 -27.48 26.30
N ASP A 354 31.77 -28.81 26.26
CA ASP A 354 32.90 -29.49 25.67
C ASP A 354 32.62 -30.05 24.25
N PHE A 355 31.45 -29.76 23.69
CA PHE A 355 31.06 -30.25 22.38
C PHE A 355 31.05 -29.11 21.34
N ASN A 356 31.86 -29.24 20.27
CA ASN A 356 32.04 -28.24 19.25
C ASN A 356 31.29 -28.64 17.95
N VAL A 357 30.17 -27.98 17.65
CA VAL A 357 29.43 -28.15 16.40
C VAL A 357 29.56 -26.89 15.55
N GLN A 358 29.95 -27.07 14.30
CA GLN A 358 29.90 -26.03 13.28
C GLN A 358 28.56 -26.05 12.57
N THR A 359 27.95 -24.87 12.38
CA THR A 359 26.71 -24.70 11.62
C THR A 359 26.98 -24.23 10.21
N VAL A 360 26.27 -24.76 9.24
CA VAL A 360 26.29 -24.34 7.85
C VAL A 360 24.86 -24.02 7.42
N PHE A 361 24.60 -22.79 7.04
CA PHE A 361 23.30 -22.40 6.51
C PHE A 361 23.46 -21.86 5.07
N ASN A 362 22.73 -22.47 4.14
CA ASN A 362 22.67 -22.03 2.74
C ASN A 362 21.20 -22.03 2.29
N GLY A 363 20.50 -20.90 2.45
CA GLY A 363 19.06 -20.80 2.21
C GLY A 363 18.69 -19.77 1.16
N GLN A 364 17.97 -20.20 0.13
CA GLN A 364 17.23 -19.29 -0.74
C GLN A 364 15.94 -18.85 -0.02
N ARG A 365 15.45 -17.67 -0.33
CA ARG A 365 14.23 -17.11 0.26
C ARG A 365 13.03 -18.01 0.00
N MET A 366 12.34 -18.41 1.07
CA MET A 366 11.18 -19.28 1.04
C MET A 366 10.05 -18.69 1.88
N VAL A 367 8.99 -18.24 1.22
CA VAL A 367 7.83 -17.60 1.88
C VAL A 367 6.64 -18.55 1.85
N LEU A 368 6.07 -18.84 3.02
CA LEU A 368 4.89 -19.69 3.19
C LEU A 368 3.81 -19.00 4.02
N PRO A 369 2.53 -19.40 3.88
CA PRO A 369 1.48 -19.06 4.83
C PRO A 369 1.88 -19.44 6.27
N SER A 370 1.43 -18.68 7.25
CA SER A 370 1.84 -18.80 8.65
C SER A 370 1.63 -20.20 9.22
N ASP A 371 0.51 -20.86 8.93
CA ASP A 371 0.19 -22.22 9.36
C ASP A 371 1.20 -23.25 8.81
N LYS A 372 1.51 -23.19 7.52
CA LYS A 372 2.49 -24.05 6.85
C LYS A 372 3.93 -23.77 7.35
N ALA A 373 4.25 -22.50 7.60
CA ALA A 373 5.54 -22.10 8.13
C ALA A 373 5.78 -22.70 9.52
N ILE A 374 4.73 -22.74 10.39
CA ILE A 374 4.80 -23.38 11.70
C ILE A 374 5.10 -24.88 11.57
N SER A 375 4.34 -25.60 10.73
CA SER A 375 4.55 -27.05 10.55
C SER A 375 5.96 -27.37 10.02
N LEU A 376 6.46 -26.56 9.06
CA LEU A 376 7.81 -26.75 8.53
C LEU A 376 8.89 -26.41 9.57
N ALA A 377 8.73 -25.34 10.33
CA ALA A 377 9.66 -24.94 11.39
C ALA A 377 9.78 -26.03 12.48
N LEU A 378 8.66 -26.64 12.86
CA LEU A 378 8.66 -27.77 13.80
C LEU A 378 9.38 -28.99 13.21
N ALA A 379 9.16 -29.32 11.94
CA ALA A 379 9.85 -30.43 11.28
C ALA A 379 11.37 -30.17 11.20
N ILE A 380 11.80 -28.96 10.84
CA ILE A 380 13.22 -28.55 10.80
C ILE A 380 13.84 -28.67 12.21
N ASN A 381 13.14 -28.17 13.22
CA ASN A 381 13.61 -28.24 14.61
C ASN A 381 13.82 -29.69 15.08
N GLU A 382 12.84 -30.56 14.85
CA GLU A 382 12.98 -31.99 15.20
C GLU A 382 14.15 -32.68 14.46
N LEU A 383 14.40 -32.34 13.18
CA LEU A 383 15.51 -32.88 12.42
C LEU A 383 16.87 -32.40 12.92
N ILE A 384 17.01 -31.12 13.27
CA ILE A 384 18.24 -30.58 13.85
C ILE A 384 18.49 -31.24 15.22
N GLN A 385 17.45 -31.41 16.04
CA GLN A 385 17.55 -32.07 17.34
C GLN A 385 17.97 -33.53 17.18
N ASN A 386 17.39 -34.27 16.23
CA ASN A 386 17.77 -35.63 15.95
C ASN A 386 19.25 -35.75 15.50
N SER A 387 19.76 -34.80 14.74
CA SER A 387 21.19 -34.77 14.37
C SER A 387 22.10 -34.58 15.58
N ILE A 388 21.72 -33.74 16.55
CA ILE A 388 22.49 -33.55 17.79
C ILE A 388 22.43 -34.77 18.67
N GLU A 389 21.24 -35.34 18.93
CA GLU A 389 21.03 -36.44 19.90
C GLU A 389 21.54 -37.79 19.36
N HIS A 390 21.41 -38.04 18.06
CA HIS A 390 21.68 -39.34 17.44
C HIS A 390 22.88 -39.34 16.49
N GLY A 391 23.13 -38.21 15.79
CA GLY A 391 24.20 -38.16 14.80
C GLY A 391 25.58 -38.14 15.42
N PHE A 392 25.76 -37.57 16.60
CA PHE A 392 27.08 -37.37 17.21
C PHE A 392 27.36 -38.26 18.45
N VAL A 393 26.66 -39.34 18.59
CA VAL A 393 26.93 -40.29 19.70
C VAL A 393 28.38 -40.74 19.72
N GLY A 394 29.10 -40.46 20.84
CA GLY A 394 30.50 -40.80 21.00
C GLY A 394 31.51 -39.87 20.29
N ARG A 395 31.05 -38.75 19.71
CA ARG A 395 31.89 -37.69 19.10
C ARG A 395 31.85 -36.43 19.95
N ARG A 396 32.88 -35.58 19.84
CA ARG A 396 32.96 -34.27 20.49
C ARG A 396 32.97 -33.09 19.51
N GLU A 397 32.93 -33.38 18.22
CA GLU A 397 32.90 -32.40 17.16
C GLU A 397 32.00 -32.86 16.01
N GLY A 398 31.38 -31.91 15.30
CA GLY A 398 30.53 -32.22 14.16
C GLY A 398 30.14 -31.00 13.35
N VAL A 399 29.45 -31.24 12.26
CA VAL A 399 28.89 -30.21 11.39
C VAL A 399 27.41 -30.51 11.15
N ILE A 400 26.55 -29.55 11.33
CA ILE A 400 25.13 -29.62 10.95
C ILE A 400 24.86 -28.54 9.93
N GLY A 401 24.20 -28.90 8.84
CA GLY A 401 23.83 -27.97 7.79
C GLY A 401 22.34 -27.97 7.47
N VAL A 402 21.85 -26.81 7.09
CA VAL A 402 20.52 -26.59 6.50
C VAL A 402 20.68 -25.94 5.14
N GLU A 403 20.13 -26.56 4.11
CA GLU A 403 20.10 -26.06 2.75
C GLU A 403 18.65 -25.90 2.30
N ILE A 404 18.29 -24.72 1.72
CA ILE A 404 16.97 -24.45 1.15
C ILE A 404 17.15 -24.04 -0.30
N LEU A 405 16.56 -24.80 -1.20
CA LEU A 405 16.58 -24.59 -2.64
C LEU A 405 15.17 -24.30 -3.14
N ALA A 406 14.99 -23.20 -3.84
CA ALA A 406 13.77 -22.87 -4.56
C ALA A 406 13.90 -23.41 -6.00
N LEU A 407 13.14 -24.43 -6.34
CA LEU A 407 12.99 -24.96 -7.69
C LEU A 407 11.69 -24.45 -8.28
N LYS A 408 11.48 -24.59 -9.60
CA LYS A 408 10.37 -23.97 -10.32
C LYS A 408 9.00 -24.12 -9.64
N ASP A 409 8.66 -25.32 -9.18
CA ASP A 409 7.33 -25.65 -8.62
C ASP A 409 7.40 -26.23 -7.20
N ILE A 410 8.58 -26.36 -6.63
CA ILE A 410 8.82 -26.96 -5.31
C ILE A 410 9.92 -26.25 -4.55
N TYR A 411 9.85 -26.33 -3.24
CA TYR A 411 10.98 -26.07 -2.35
C TYR A 411 11.56 -27.38 -1.87
N GLN A 412 12.88 -27.47 -1.88
CA GLN A 412 13.63 -28.58 -1.28
C GLN A 412 14.39 -28.05 -0.07
N ILE A 413 14.19 -28.66 1.07
CA ILE A 413 14.88 -28.35 2.32
C ILE A 413 15.66 -29.61 2.76
N ASP A 414 16.98 -29.50 2.84
CA ASP A 414 17.87 -30.54 3.29
C ASP A 414 18.49 -30.16 4.63
N ILE A 415 18.28 -31.01 5.63
CA ILE A 415 18.96 -30.94 6.91
C ILE A 415 19.95 -32.10 6.95
N TRP A 416 21.22 -31.83 7.18
CA TRP A 416 22.27 -32.84 7.13
C TRP A 416 23.26 -32.68 8.27
N ASP A 417 23.85 -33.82 8.67
CA ASP A 417 24.98 -33.92 9.61
C ASP A 417 26.12 -34.78 9.03
N ASN A 418 27.32 -34.64 9.59
CA ASN A 418 28.48 -35.48 9.27
C ASN A 418 28.73 -36.53 10.36
N GLY A 419 27.68 -36.93 11.07
CA GLY A 419 27.72 -37.86 12.20
C GLY A 419 27.95 -39.31 11.84
N ILE A 420 27.45 -40.23 12.69
CA ILE A 420 27.62 -41.69 12.52
C ILE A 420 26.70 -42.28 11.45
N GLY A 421 25.70 -41.50 10.97
CA GLY A 421 24.69 -41.94 10.01
C GLY A 421 23.61 -42.83 10.64
N LEU A 422 22.77 -43.43 9.78
CA LEU A 422 21.69 -44.31 10.19
C LEU A 422 22.18 -45.73 10.42
N PRO A 423 21.64 -46.43 11.44
CA PRO A 423 21.97 -47.87 11.65
C PRO A 423 21.59 -48.74 10.45
N PRO A 424 22.27 -49.88 10.21
CA PRO A 424 21.95 -50.77 9.08
C PRO A 424 20.53 -51.32 9.08
N ASP A 425 19.91 -51.48 10.25
CA ASP A 425 18.56 -51.98 10.49
C ASP A 425 17.50 -50.87 10.63
N PHE A 426 17.86 -49.63 10.28
CA PHE A 426 17.01 -48.45 10.48
C PHE A 426 15.64 -48.56 9.80
N GLY A 427 15.58 -49.07 8.56
CA GLY A 427 14.32 -49.23 7.83
C GLY A 427 13.27 -50.11 8.49
N GLN A 428 13.69 -51.07 9.36
CA GLN A 428 12.77 -51.90 10.15
C GLN A 428 12.33 -51.22 11.47
N LYS A 429 13.11 -50.26 11.97
CA LYS A 429 12.86 -49.53 13.23
C LYS A 429 12.26 -48.16 13.02
N GLU A 430 12.24 -47.67 11.77
CA GLU A 430 11.73 -46.32 11.41
C GLU A 430 10.28 -46.09 11.87
N SER A 431 9.45 -47.15 11.84
CA SER A 431 8.03 -47.08 12.24
C SER A 431 7.80 -46.80 13.74
N ASN A 432 8.81 -46.95 14.60
CA ASN A 432 8.65 -46.85 16.05
C ASN A 432 9.19 -45.53 16.66
N SER A 433 9.86 -44.68 15.87
CA SER A 433 10.35 -43.40 16.37
C SER A 433 9.25 -42.34 16.34
N LEU A 434 8.87 -41.83 17.51
CA LEU A 434 7.84 -40.80 17.64
C LEU A 434 8.19 -39.51 16.87
N GLY A 435 9.46 -39.08 16.92
CA GLY A 435 9.92 -37.86 16.22
C GLY A 435 9.75 -37.96 14.70
N LEU A 436 10.12 -39.12 14.12
CA LEU A 436 9.95 -39.35 12.67
C LEU A 436 8.48 -39.43 12.25
N GLN A 437 7.60 -39.97 13.10
CA GLN A 437 6.16 -39.99 12.86
C GLN A 437 5.60 -38.55 12.85
N ILE A 438 6.03 -37.70 13.80
CA ILE A 438 5.65 -36.28 13.83
C ILE A 438 6.13 -35.58 12.54
N ILE A 439 7.39 -35.74 12.15
CA ILE A 439 7.93 -35.12 10.93
C ILE A 439 7.14 -35.56 9.69
N ARG A 440 6.83 -36.85 9.55
CA ARG A 440 6.00 -37.31 8.42
C ARG A 440 4.61 -36.70 8.44
N THR A 441 3.95 -36.64 9.59
CA THR A 441 2.64 -36.04 9.72
C THR A 441 2.65 -34.55 9.31
N LEU A 442 3.61 -33.79 9.80
CA LEU A 442 3.75 -32.36 9.46
C LEU A 442 4.07 -32.16 7.96
N VAL A 443 4.98 -32.98 7.41
CA VAL A 443 5.40 -32.82 6.00
C VAL A 443 4.34 -33.34 5.03
N GLU A 444 3.80 -34.54 5.27
CA GLU A 444 2.91 -35.19 4.31
C GLU A 444 1.46 -34.68 4.44
N ASN A 445 0.94 -34.49 5.67
CA ASN A 445 -0.43 -34.08 5.87
C ASN A 445 -0.61 -32.56 5.84
N ASP A 446 0.22 -31.79 6.58
CA ASP A 446 0.02 -30.35 6.70
C ASP A 446 0.62 -29.58 5.51
N LEU A 447 1.81 -29.99 5.04
CA LEU A 447 2.51 -29.32 3.95
C LEU A 447 2.21 -29.92 2.56
N GLY A 448 1.59 -31.11 2.49
CA GLY A 448 1.36 -31.82 1.23
C GLY A 448 2.66 -32.18 0.51
N GLY A 449 3.74 -32.34 1.27
CA GLY A 449 5.08 -32.59 0.79
C GLY A 449 5.51 -34.06 0.87
N THR A 450 6.82 -34.33 0.68
CA THR A 450 7.41 -35.62 0.86
C THR A 450 8.65 -35.55 1.74
N PHE A 451 8.86 -36.57 2.56
CA PHE A 451 10.01 -36.70 3.46
C PHE A 451 10.84 -37.90 3.13
N ARG A 452 12.18 -37.77 3.07
CA ARG A 452 13.13 -38.85 2.82
C ARG A 452 14.36 -38.73 3.71
N LEU A 453 14.86 -39.88 4.18
CA LEU A 453 16.11 -39.98 4.93
C LEU A 453 17.13 -40.77 4.13
N HIS A 454 18.36 -40.27 4.10
CA HIS A 454 19.50 -40.91 3.45
C HIS A 454 20.71 -40.94 4.39
N SER A 455 21.45 -42.05 4.38
CA SER A 455 22.71 -42.16 5.13
C SER A 455 23.86 -42.25 4.15
N ARG A 456 24.71 -41.21 4.14
CA ARG A 456 25.95 -41.17 3.34
C ARG A 456 26.93 -40.19 3.99
N ASN A 457 27.93 -40.71 4.69
CA ASN A 457 28.88 -39.90 5.48
C ASN A 457 28.19 -39.02 6.49
N GLY A 458 27.24 -39.55 7.28
CA GLY A 458 26.30 -38.86 8.16
C GLY A 458 24.87 -39.10 7.73
N THR A 459 23.95 -38.26 8.20
CA THR A 459 22.52 -38.33 7.86
C THR A 459 22.13 -37.12 7.02
N ARG A 460 21.28 -37.33 6.01
CA ARG A 460 20.61 -36.26 5.26
C ARG A 460 19.12 -36.53 5.24
N ALA A 461 18.35 -35.55 5.77
CA ALA A 461 16.91 -35.52 5.75
C ALA A 461 16.46 -34.52 4.69
N SER A 462 15.67 -34.95 3.71
CA SER A 462 15.17 -34.12 2.61
C SER A 462 13.68 -33.98 2.72
N ILE A 463 13.20 -32.71 2.80
CA ILE A 463 11.81 -32.35 2.75
C ILE A 463 11.56 -31.64 1.41
N ILE A 464 10.53 -32.07 0.69
CA ILE A 464 10.12 -31.46 -0.57
C ILE A 464 8.68 -30.95 -0.37
N VAL A 465 8.47 -29.66 -0.55
CA VAL A 465 7.16 -28.99 -0.38
C VAL A 465 6.77 -28.31 -1.68
N PRO A 466 5.53 -28.44 -2.16
CA PRO A 466 5.07 -27.74 -3.35
C PRO A 466 5.05 -26.22 -3.09
N CYS A 467 5.45 -25.43 -4.10
CA CYS A 467 5.22 -24.00 -4.08
C CYS A 467 3.71 -23.74 -4.11
N SER A 468 3.15 -23.15 -3.07
CA SER A 468 1.74 -22.78 -3.07
C SER A 468 1.53 -21.67 -4.11
N THR A 469 0.91 -21.99 -5.24
CA THR A 469 0.50 -21.02 -6.27
C THR A 469 -0.81 -20.31 -5.93
N GLU A 470 -1.10 -20.05 -4.67
CA GLU A 470 -2.25 -19.21 -4.26
C GLU A 470 -1.73 -17.87 -3.75
N GLY A 471 -1.68 -16.89 -4.68
CA GLY A 471 -1.26 -15.52 -4.39
C GLY A 471 -0.86 -14.77 -5.64
N GLY A 472 -1.74 -14.78 -6.68
CA GLY A 472 -1.69 -13.94 -7.85
C GLY A 472 -2.78 -12.88 -7.78
#